data_46ac8e46a0005f5e824d5b1af12b2cd9
#
_entry.id   46ac8e46a0005f5e824d5b1af12b2cd9
#
_cell.length_a   1.000
_cell.length_b   1.000
_cell.length_c   1.000
_cell.angle_alpha   90.00
_cell.angle_beta   90.00
_cell.angle_gamma   90.00
#
_symmetry.space_group_name_H-M   'P 1'
#
loop_
_entity.id
_entity.type
_entity.pdbx_description
1 polymer ?
#
loop_
_entity_poly.entity_id
_entity_poly.type
_entity_poly.pdbx_seq_one_letter_code
_entity_poly.pdbx_strand_id
1 'polypeptide(L)'
;VLYLERREGTELETDRLLFELVARYVAIVVFNAVVKLAMKYRDIESAHEEAQRASWEDSMLHVQNMVLDNCLSTIKHETVYYPNKIKQIVGKLNTQNLSEAEERENVEAISELIEYYKGIFTILSSCASRQLEEVTFRRSTIQVSDLFEYAAKYFRRVSKGKRTGVELMLEPTEGRVIGDINQLRFLLENLIDEALDGSKNGILKLRAREEDEYVRFLFTDTRREKSVEELNQLFYPNLARMTAGEKGELRGTEYLICKQIIRDHDEFAGRRGCRINAEPAVGG
;
A
#
# COMPACT_ATOMS: atom_id res chain seq x y z
N VAL A 1 31.02 18.43 37.67
CA VAL A 1 31.60 18.81 38.99
C VAL A 1 32.69 19.81 38.73
N LEU A 2 32.61 20.97 39.40
CA LEU A 2 33.62 22.02 39.34
C LEU A 2 34.48 21.92 40.61
N TYR A 3 35.81 21.97 40.45
CA TYR A 3 36.77 21.99 41.55
C TYR A 3 37.46 23.33 41.62
N LEU A 4 37.64 23.86 42.82
CA LEU A 4 38.42 25.03 43.10
C LEU A 4 39.66 24.58 43.91
N GLU A 5 40.84 24.77 43.38
CA GLU A 5 42.12 24.52 44.08
C GLU A 5 42.65 25.85 44.65
N ARG A 6 42.86 25.87 45.93
CA ARG A 6 43.25 27.06 46.67
C ARG A 6 44.73 27.11 46.93
N ARG A 7 45.34 28.28 46.70
CA ARG A 7 46.70 28.59 47.20
C ARG A 7 46.61 29.26 48.58
N GLU A 8 47.53 28.93 49.46
CA GLU A 8 47.56 29.52 50.78
C GLU A 8 47.63 31.04 50.72
N GLY A 9 46.82 31.75 51.57
CA GLY A 9 46.85 33.19 51.74
C GLY A 9 45.71 34.01 51.10
N THR A 10 44.67 33.39 50.54
CA THR A 10 43.56 34.10 49.94
C THR A 10 42.33 34.16 50.87
N GLU A 11 41.49 35.26 50.77
CA GLU A 11 40.28 35.43 51.57
C GLU A 11 39.18 34.41 51.14
N LEU A 12 38.68 33.67 52.11
CA LEU A 12 37.83 32.50 51.90
C LEU A 12 36.40 32.83 51.43
N GLU A 13 35.82 33.90 51.89
CA GLU A 13 34.40 34.22 51.63
C GLU A 13 34.17 34.82 50.21
N THR A 14 35.05 35.71 49.79
CA THR A 14 34.94 36.36 48.48
C THR A 14 35.16 35.31 47.35
N ASP A 15 36.09 34.41 47.53
CA ASP A 15 36.40 33.34 46.57
C ASP A 15 35.23 32.33 46.48
N ARG A 16 34.60 32.05 47.60
CA ARG A 16 33.43 31.17 47.66
C ARG A 16 32.23 31.74 46.91
N LEU A 17 31.92 33.05 47.11
CA LEU A 17 30.83 33.72 46.40
C LEU A 17 31.09 33.80 44.89
N LEU A 18 32.33 34.09 44.49
CA LEU A 18 32.70 34.12 43.09
C LEU A 18 32.56 32.72 42.45
N PHE A 19 33.00 31.68 43.14
CA PHE A 19 32.90 30.31 42.68
C PHE A 19 31.43 29.87 42.55
N GLU A 20 30.57 30.19 43.50
CA GLU A 20 29.11 29.91 43.39
C GLU A 20 28.50 30.63 42.20
N LEU A 21 28.85 31.91 41.95
CA LEU A 21 28.36 32.66 40.81
C LEU A 21 28.79 32.05 39.48
N VAL A 22 30.05 31.68 39.34
CA VAL A 22 30.61 31.04 38.17
C VAL A 22 29.94 29.65 37.96
N ALA A 23 29.79 28.87 39.03
CA ALA A 23 29.16 27.56 38.96
C ALA A 23 27.70 27.64 38.49
N ARG A 24 26.94 28.62 38.99
CA ARG A 24 25.57 28.88 38.56
C ARG A 24 25.51 29.31 37.09
N TYR A 25 26.41 30.20 36.68
CA TYR A 25 26.47 30.64 35.29
C TYR A 25 26.81 29.48 34.34
N VAL A 26 27.83 28.68 34.68
CA VAL A 26 28.17 27.48 33.89
C VAL A 26 27.02 26.49 33.83
N ALA A 27 26.33 26.27 34.96
CA ALA A 27 25.16 25.39 34.99
C ALA A 27 24.06 25.87 34.05
N ILE A 28 23.74 27.18 34.02
CA ILE A 28 22.75 27.78 33.11
C ILE A 28 23.19 27.62 31.65
N VAL A 29 24.46 27.87 31.33
CA VAL A 29 24.99 27.73 29.96
C VAL A 29 24.91 26.27 29.49
N VAL A 30 25.34 25.34 30.32
CA VAL A 30 25.27 23.90 30.02
C VAL A 30 23.82 23.44 29.85
N PHE A 31 22.95 23.86 30.78
CA PHE A 31 21.51 23.54 30.67
C PHE A 31 20.89 24.04 29.36
N ASN A 32 21.14 25.30 29.02
CA ASN A 32 20.68 25.89 27.77
C ASN A 32 21.24 25.19 26.53
N ALA A 33 22.50 24.79 26.57
CA ALA A 33 23.12 24.03 25.49
C ALA A 33 22.48 22.64 25.32
N VAL A 34 22.21 21.93 26.43
CA VAL A 34 21.57 20.62 26.41
C VAL A 34 20.11 20.74 25.92
N VAL A 35 19.37 21.75 26.39
CA VAL A 35 17.97 22.00 25.92
C VAL A 35 17.94 22.31 24.43
N LYS A 36 18.84 23.19 23.95
CA LYS A 36 18.94 23.50 22.51
C LYS A 36 19.29 22.26 21.68
N LEU A 37 20.20 21.41 22.18
CA LEU A 37 20.57 20.19 21.51
C LEU A 37 19.38 19.21 21.44
N ALA A 38 18.66 19.03 22.55
CA ALA A 38 17.46 18.19 22.59
C ALA A 38 16.34 18.68 21.66
N MET A 39 16.13 20.01 21.57
CA MET A 39 15.20 20.61 20.62
C MET A 39 15.63 20.31 19.17
N LYS A 40 16.91 20.52 18.83
CA LYS A 40 17.42 20.21 17.50
C LYS A 40 17.23 18.74 17.11
N TYR A 41 17.49 17.82 18.02
CA TYR A 41 17.26 16.40 17.74
C TYR A 41 15.80 16.09 17.47
N ARG A 42 14.90 16.67 18.26
CA ARG A 42 13.45 16.48 18.05
C ARG A 42 12.97 17.09 16.72
N ASP A 43 13.49 18.26 16.33
CA ASP A 43 13.15 18.91 15.06
C ASP A 43 13.65 18.07 13.86
N ILE A 44 14.84 17.48 13.96
CA ILE A 44 15.40 16.58 12.95
C ILE A 44 14.57 15.30 12.84
N GLU A 45 14.18 14.71 13.97
CA GLU A 45 13.36 13.50 14.01
C GLU A 45 11.97 13.76 13.39
N SER A 46 11.30 14.87 13.75
CA SER A 46 10.03 15.29 13.17
C SER A 46 10.12 15.52 11.67
N ALA A 47 11.17 16.23 11.21
CA ALA A 47 11.40 16.45 9.78
C ALA A 47 11.66 15.14 9.02
N HIS A 48 12.34 14.19 9.65
CA HIS A 48 12.59 12.87 9.06
C HIS A 48 11.29 12.06 8.94
N GLU A 49 10.44 12.07 9.97
CA GLU A 49 9.12 11.40 9.93
C GLU A 49 8.21 12.01 8.87
N GLU A 50 8.18 13.34 8.75
CA GLU A 50 7.41 14.04 7.71
C GLU A 50 7.91 13.68 6.31
N ALA A 51 9.24 13.65 6.10
CA ALA A 51 9.82 13.25 4.82
C ALA A 51 9.52 11.78 4.46
N GLN A 52 9.53 10.88 5.46
CA GLN A 52 9.14 9.48 5.25
C GLN A 52 7.66 9.36 4.89
N ARG A 53 6.78 10.11 5.56
CA ARG A 53 5.35 10.11 5.27
C ARG A 53 5.07 10.63 3.86
N ALA A 54 5.65 11.77 3.49
CA ALA A 54 5.52 12.32 2.14
C ALA A 54 6.03 11.34 1.08
N SER A 55 7.18 10.69 1.33
CA SER A 55 7.70 9.65 0.44
C SER A 55 6.77 8.46 0.28
N TRP A 56 6.12 8.05 1.35
CA TRP A 56 5.12 6.97 1.32
C TRP A 56 3.90 7.37 0.49
N GLU A 57 3.33 8.55 0.78
CA GLU A 57 2.15 9.08 0.08
C GLU A 57 2.41 9.21 -1.42
N ASP A 58 3.57 9.74 -1.82
CA ASP A 58 3.99 9.86 -3.22
C ASP A 58 4.04 8.49 -3.92
N SER A 59 4.73 7.50 -3.31
CA SER A 59 4.84 6.16 -3.89
C SER A 59 3.48 5.48 -4.03
N MET A 60 2.59 5.66 -3.06
CA MET A 60 1.25 5.11 -3.09
C MET A 60 0.40 5.75 -4.19
N LEU A 61 0.44 7.08 -4.32
CA LEU A 61 -0.27 7.82 -5.35
C LEU A 61 0.20 7.42 -6.75
N HIS A 62 1.50 7.27 -6.95
CA HIS A 62 2.06 6.80 -8.22
C HIS A 62 1.47 5.46 -8.63
N VAL A 63 1.56 4.46 -7.76
CA VAL A 63 1.05 3.11 -8.05
C VAL A 63 -0.46 3.14 -8.35
N GLN A 64 -1.23 3.89 -7.56
CA GLN A 64 -2.66 4.05 -7.81
C GLN A 64 -2.94 4.71 -9.15
N ASN A 65 -2.20 5.75 -9.52
CA ASN A 65 -2.35 6.43 -10.80
C ASN A 65 -2.01 5.52 -11.98
N MET A 66 -0.94 4.72 -11.87
CA MET A 66 -0.58 3.75 -12.91
C MET A 66 -1.64 2.65 -13.07
N VAL A 67 -2.24 2.19 -11.97
CA VAL A 67 -3.36 1.25 -12.02
C VAL A 67 -4.57 1.88 -12.69
N LEU A 68 -4.88 3.15 -12.37
CA LEU A 68 -5.97 3.90 -12.99
C LEU A 68 -5.76 4.08 -14.49
N ASP A 69 -4.54 4.40 -14.92
CA ASP A 69 -4.22 4.57 -16.34
C ASP A 69 -4.40 3.25 -17.12
N ASN A 70 -3.96 2.13 -16.54
CA ASN A 70 -4.21 0.80 -17.09
C ASN A 70 -5.71 0.48 -17.15
N CYS A 71 -6.50 0.88 -16.15
CA CYS A 71 -7.95 0.72 -16.14
C CYS A 71 -8.62 1.61 -17.19
N LEU A 72 -8.15 2.85 -17.39
CA LEU A 72 -8.65 3.77 -18.40
C LEU A 72 -8.51 3.20 -19.83
N SER A 73 -7.41 2.50 -20.11
CA SER A 73 -7.24 1.79 -21.38
C SER A 73 -8.31 0.72 -21.60
N THR A 74 -8.63 -0.06 -20.56
CA THR A 74 -9.71 -1.04 -20.59
C THR A 74 -11.08 -0.36 -20.73
N ILE A 75 -11.32 0.68 -19.94
CA ILE A 75 -12.56 1.48 -19.96
C ILE A 75 -12.81 2.08 -21.35
N LYS A 76 -11.77 2.52 -22.06
CA LYS A 76 -11.89 3.05 -23.41
C LYS A 76 -12.53 2.04 -24.37
N HIS A 77 -12.20 0.76 -24.26
CA HIS A 77 -12.83 -0.29 -25.05
C HIS A 77 -14.28 -0.55 -24.60
N GLU A 78 -14.52 -0.57 -23.31
CA GLU A 78 -15.82 -0.81 -22.71
C GLU A 78 -16.84 0.31 -23.03
N THR A 79 -16.40 1.58 -23.07
CA THR A 79 -17.25 2.72 -23.39
C THR A 79 -17.77 2.70 -24.84
N VAL A 80 -17.15 1.96 -25.73
CA VAL A 80 -17.65 1.74 -27.09
C VAL A 80 -18.49 0.47 -27.20
N TYR A 81 -18.08 -0.58 -26.49
CA TYR A 81 -18.72 -1.90 -26.56
C TYR A 81 -20.14 -1.90 -26.00
N TYR A 82 -20.34 -1.38 -24.79
CA TYR A 82 -21.65 -1.45 -24.11
C TYR A 82 -22.76 -0.64 -24.81
N PRO A 83 -22.57 0.59 -25.24
CA PRO A 83 -23.56 1.31 -26.01
C PRO A 83 -23.95 0.61 -27.33
N ASN A 84 -22.97 -0.01 -28.00
CA ASN A 84 -23.25 -0.78 -29.20
C ASN A 84 -24.07 -2.04 -28.91
N LYS A 85 -23.78 -2.73 -27.80
CA LYS A 85 -24.55 -3.90 -27.36
C LYS A 85 -25.97 -3.52 -26.98
N ILE A 86 -26.17 -2.43 -26.23
CA ILE A 86 -27.49 -1.88 -25.92
C ILE A 86 -28.26 -1.55 -27.21
N LYS A 87 -27.61 -0.86 -28.16
CA LYS A 87 -28.20 -0.52 -29.47
C LYS A 87 -28.63 -1.77 -30.24
N GLN A 88 -27.86 -2.85 -30.21
CA GLN A 88 -28.21 -4.11 -30.85
C GLN A 88 -29.45 -4.74 -30.21
N ILE A 89 -29.54 -4.77 -28.87
CA ILE A 89 -30.67 -5.31 -28.15
C ILE A 89 -31.94 -4.49 -28.43
N VAL A 90 -31.84 -3.15 -28.39
CA VAL A 90 -32.97 -2.25 -28.75
C VAL A 90 -33.37 -2.46 -30.20
N GLY A 91 -32.42 -2.67 -31.12
CA GLY A 91 -32.71 -3.01 -32.51
C GLY A 91 -33.51 -4.31 -32.65
N LYS A 92 -33.19 -5.35 -31.90
CA LYS A 92 -33.95 -6.60 -31.87
C LYS A 92 -35.36 -6.38 -31.36
N LEU A 93 -35.54 -5.66 -30.24
CA LEU A 93 -36.85 -5.32 -29.68
C LEU A 93 -37.74 -4.58 -30.66
N ASN A 94 -37.18 -3.74 -31.53
CA ASN A 94 -37.93 -2.94 -32.50
C ASN A 94 -38.24 -3.65 -33.82
N THR A 95 -37.48 -4.69 -34.17
CA THR A 95 -37.58 -5.30 -35.53
C THR A 95 -38.02 -6.75 -35.52
N GLN A 96 -38.06 -7.43 -34.39
CA GLN A 96 -38.42 -8.84 -34.27
C GLN A 96 -39.72 -9.00 -33.48
N ASN A 97 -40.59 -9.92 -33.89
CA ASN A 97 -41.73 -10.33 -33.09
C ASN A 97 -41.22 -11.30 -32.00
N LEU A 98 -40.89 -10.75 -30.85
CA LEU A 98 -40.43 -11.50 -29.69
C LEU A 98 -41.61 -11.97 -28.82
N SER A 99 -41.42 -13.04 -28.10
CA SER A 99 -42.36 -13.44 -27.04
C SER A 99 -42.23 -12.50 -25.84
N GLU A 100 -43.28 -12.41 -25.02
CA GLU A 100 -43.26 -11.56 -23.80
C GLU A 100 -42.12 -11.91 -22.83
N ALA A 101 -41.69 -13.19 -22.80
CA ALA A 101 -40.58 -13.65 -22.00
C ALA A 101 -39.23 -13.13 -22.55
N GLU A 102 -39.02 -13.18 -23.88
CA GLU A 102 -37.82 -12.67 -24.54
C GLU A 102 -37.72 -11.14 -24.48
N GLU A 103 -38.88 -10.45 -24.53
CA GLU A 103 -38.89 -8.99 -24.33
C GLU A 103 -38.45 -8.62 -22.93
N ARG A 104 -38.92 -9.31 -21.88
CA ARG A 104 -38.49 -9.09 -20.50
C ARG A 104 -37.02 -9.35 -20.30
N GLU A 105 -36.50 -10.47 -20.82
CA GLU A 105 -35.07 -10.81 -20.73
C GLU A 105 -34.19 -9.75 -21.41
N ASN A 106 -34.59 -9.27 -22.58
CA ASN A 106 -33.87 -8.20 -23.28
C ASN A 106 -33.92 -6.87 -22.53
N VAL A 107 -35.03 -6.50 -21.89
CA VAL A 107 -35.15 -5.28 -21.07
C VAL A 107 -34.29 -5.38 -19.81
N GLU A 108 -34.27 -6.55 -19.16
CA GLU A 108 -33.44 -6.81 -17.99
C GLU A 108 -31.94 -6.71 -18.35
N ALA A 109 -31.53 -7.33 -19.46
CA ALA A 109 -30.17 -7.23 -19.99
C ALA A 109 -29.74 -5.77 -20.30
N ILE A 110 -30.66 -4.95 -20.85
CA ILE A 110 -30.38 -3.51 -21.04
C ILE A 110 -30.18 -2.80 -19.71
N SER A 111 -31.01 -3.09 -18.71
CA SER A 111 -30.92 -2.47 -17.39
C SER A 111 -29.60 -2.81 -16.70
N GLU A 112 -29.18 -4.07 -16.75
CA GLU A 112 -27.88 -4.49 -16.24
C GLU A 112 -26.70 -3.79 -16.94
N LEU A 113 -26.76 -3.68 -18.27
CA LEU A 113 -25.74 -2.98 -19.06
C LEU A 113 -25.68 -1.48 -18.73
N ILE A 114 -26.81 -0.84 -18.46
CA ILE A 114 -26.86 0.58 -18.06
C ILE A 114 -26.26 0.78 -16.68
N GLU A 115 -26.60 -0.06 -15.70
CA GLU A 115 -26.02 0.04 -14.35
C GLU A 115 -24.51 -0.21 -14.37
N TYR A 116 -24.04 -1.18 -15.15
CA TYR A 116 -22.63 -1.41 -15.35
C TYR A 116 -21.92 -0.19 -15.98
N TYR A 117 -22.52 0.39 -17.02
CA TYR A 117 -21.99 1.58 -17.70
C TYR A 117 -21.94 2.80 -16.79
N LYS A 118 -22.95 2.96 -15.92
CA LYS A 118 -22.97 4.00 -14.88
C LYS A 118 -21.83 3.83 -13.87
N GLY A 119 -21.53 2.57 -13.48
CA GLY A 119 -20.37 2.26 -12.65
C GLY A 119 -19.06 2.70 -13.29
N ILE A 120 -18.86 2.48 -14.59
CA ILE A 120 -17.71 2.94 -15.35
C ILE A 120 -17.55 4.46 -15.28
N PHE A 121 -18.64 5.22 -15.46
CA PHE A 121 -18.58 6.69 -15.35
C PHE A 121 -18.21 7.18 -13.95
N THR A 122 -18.64 6.48 -12.91
CA THR A 122 -18.26 6.80 -11.53
C THR A 122 -16.75 6.62 -11.34
N ILE A 123 -16.17 5.56 -11.88
CA ILE A 123 -14.72 5.29 -11.86
C ILE A 123 -13.97 6.39 -12.62
N LEU A 124 -14.42 6.71 -13.84
CA LEU A 124 -13.82 7.78 -14.66
C LEU A 124 -13.83 9.13 -13.96
N SER A 125 -14.94 9.49 -13.31
CA SER A 125 -15.04 10.73 -12.55
C SER A 125 -14.05 10.78 -11.38
N SER A 126 -13.87 9.67 -10.69
CA SER A 126 -12.87 9.54 -9.60
C SER A 126 -11.44 9.65 -10.11
N CYS A 127 -11.16 9.11 -11.31
CA CYS A 127 -9.85 9.21 -11.96
C CYS A 127 -9.52 10.63 -12.43
N ALA A 128 -10.49 11.34 -13.04
CA ALA A 128 -10.31 12.66 -13.59
C ALA A 128 -9.98 13.73 -12.53
N SER A 129 -10.31 13.49 -11.26
CA SER A 129 -10.03 14.41 -10.16
C SER A 129 -8.60 14.27 -9.59
N ARG A 130 -7.81 13.33 -10.06
CA ARG A 130 -6.43 13.12 -9.61
C ARG A 130 -5.43 13.65 -10.62
N GLN A 131 -4.52 14.51 -10.16
CA GLN A 131 -3.38 14.96 -10.98
C GLN A 131 -2.28 13.88 -10.93
N LEU A 132 -1.74 13.56 -12.11
CA LEU A 132 -0.57 12.68 -12.24
C LEU A 132 0.68 13.48 -11.86
N GLU A 133 1.30 13.13 -10.74
CA GLU A 133 2.63 13.64 -10.38
C GLU A 133 3.69 12.61 -10.79
N GLU A 134 4.81 13.07 -11.32
CA GLU A 134 5.97 12.22 -11.60
C GLU A 134 6.58 11.74 -10.28
N VAL A 135 6.45 10.45 -10.00
CA VAL A 135 7.05 9.82 -8.81
C VAL A 135 8.28 9.02 -9.20
N THR A 136 9.34 9.22 -8.46
CA THR A 136 10.62 8.54 -8.69
C THR A 136 10.65 7.23 -7.92
N PHE A 137 10.90 6.09 -8.61
CA PHE A 137 11.17 4.79 -7.98
C PHE A 137 12.45 4.88 -7.14
N ARG A 138 12.34 4.61 -5.83
CA ARG A 138 13.44 4.76 -4.86
C ARG A 138 14.14 3.43 -4.64
N ARG A 139 15.11 3.15 -5.49
CA ARG A 139 15.88 1.91 -5.42
C ARG A 139 16.73 1.83 -4.15
N SER A 140 16.52 0.80 -3.34
CA SER A 140 17.30 0.50 -2.13
C SER A 140 17.50 -1.00 -1.96
N THR A 141 18.48 -1.39 -1.13
CA THR A 141 18.66 -2.77 -0.69
C THR A 141 17.85 -2.98 0.58
N ILE A 142 16.94 -3.94 0.57
CA ILE A 142 15.94 -4.19 1.60
C ILE A 142 16.17 -5.58 2.18
N GLN A 143 16.23 -5.70 3.50
CA GLN A 143 16.25 -7.00 4.16
C GLN A 143 14.86 -7.62 4.08
N VAL A 144 14.77 -8.90 3.74
CA VAL A 144 13.49 -9.62 3.71
C VAL A 144 12.85 -9.66 5.09
N SER A 145 13.65 -9.80 6.14
CA SER A 145 13.20 -9.76 7.55
C SER A 145 12.44 -8.48 7.90
N ASP A 146 12.86 -7.32 7.37
CA ASP A 146 12.21 -6.03 7.64
C ASP A 146 10.81 -5.96 7.03
N LEU A 147 10.62 -6.56 5.85
CA LEU A 147 9.30 -6.68 5.21
C LEU A 147 8.36 -7.57 6.03
N PHE A 148 8.88 -8.67 6.58
CA PHE A 148 8.09 -9.58 7.41
C PHE A 148 7.73 -8.96 8.76
N GLU A 149 8.65 -8.23 9.37
CA GLU A 149 8.38 -7.48 10.61
C GLU A 149 7.30 -6.41 10.36
N TYR A 150 7.40 -5.71 9.22
CA TYR A 150 6.38 -4.75 8.80
C TYR A 150 5.01 -5.42 8.61
N ALA A 151 4.94 -6.53 7.87
CA ALA A 151 3.70 -7.29 7.67
C ALA A 151 3.07 -7.71 8.99
N ALA A 152 3.86 -8.18 9.96
CA ALA A 152 3.40 -8.54 11.29
C ALA A 152 2.82 -7.35 12.07
N LYS A 153 3.48 -6.19 12.00
CA LYS A 153 3.01 -4.96 12.66
C LYS A 153 1.71 -4.46 12.03
N TYR A 154 1.66 -4.45 10.70
CA TYR A 154 0.47 -4.04 9.95
C TYR A 154 -0.72 -4.95 10.25
N PHE A 155 -0.55 -6.27 10.12
CA PHE A 155 -1.58 -7.26 10.41
C PHE A 155 -2.14 -7.10 11.83
N ARG A 156 -1.28 -6.95 12.85
CA ARG A 156 -1.71 -6.73 14.23
C ARG A 156 -2.53 -5.46 14.41
N ARG A 157 -2.21 -4.39 13.66
CA ARG A 157 -2.94 -3.12 13.68
C ARG A 157 -4.34 -3.27 13.10
N VAL A 158 -4.45 -3.89 11.92
CA VAL A 158 -5.71 -4.00 11.18
C VAL A 158 -6.64 -5.07 11.77
N SER A 159 -6.10 -6.20 12.23
CA SER A 159 -6.87 -7.29 12.81
C SER A 159 -7.53 -6.93 14.16
N LYS A 160 -6.94 -6.02 14.95
CA LYS A 160 -7.53 -5.54 16.21
C LYS A 160 -8.88 -4.85 16.01
N GLY A 161 -9.10 -4.17 14.87
CA GLY A 161 -10.36 -3.49 14.53
C GLY A 161 -11.41 -4.41 13.92
N LYS A 162 -10.98 -5.51 13.32
CA LYS A 162 -11.84 -6.52 12.69
C LYS A 162 -11.85 -7.75 13.59
N ARG A 163 -13.01 -8.16 14.11
CA ARG A 163 -13.18 -9.42 14.87
C ARG A 163 -13.01 -10.63 13.94
N THR A 164 -11.82 -10.87 13.45
CA THR A 164 -11.51 -11.97 12.54
C THR A 164 -10.68 -13.01 13.29
N GLY A 165 -11.06 -14.27 13.21
CA GLY A 165 -10.25 -15.39 13.71
C GLY A 165 -9.17 -15.79 12.69
N VAL A 166 -8.47 -14.81 12.11
CA VAL A 166 -7.39 -15.04 11.16
C VAL A 166 -6.07 -15.00 11.88
N GLU A 167 -5.23 -16.00 11.64
CA GLU A 167 -3.87 -16.09 12.15
C GLU A 167 -2.87 -15.78 11.04
N LEU A 168 -1.80 -15.06 11.35
CA LEU A 168 -0.70 -14.78 10.44
C LEU A 168 0.51 -15.65 10.79
N MET A 169 0.92 -16.49 9.84
CA MET A 169 2.16 -17.28 9.93
C MET A 169 3.23 -16.68 9.04
N LEU A 170 4.43 -16.47 9.59
CA LEU A 170 5.55 -15.85 8.90
C LEU A 170 6.76 -16.80 8.87
N GLU A 171 7.29 -17.03 7.67
CA GLU A 171 8.51 -17.80 7.44
C GLU A 171 9.48 -16.95 6.58
N PRO A 172 10.23 -16.02 7.19
CA PRO A 172 11.19 -15.17 6.48
C PRO A 172 12.45 -15.94 6.08
N THR A 173 13.26 -15.33 5.20
CA THR A 173 14.65 -15.73 4.93
C THR A 173 15.60 -14.58 5.27
N GLU A 174 16.89 -14.84 5.41
CA GLU A 174 17.92 -13.82 5.65
C GLU A 174 18.30 -13.04 4.39
N GLY A 175 17.69 -13.36 3.25
CA GLY A 175 17.95 -12.76 1.96
C GLY A 175 17.69 -11.26 1.89
N ARG A 176 18.19 -10.66 0.80
CA ARG A 176 18.02 -9.24 0.48
C ARG A 176 17.39 -9.10 -0.90
N VAL A 177 16.55 -8.07 -1.05
CA VAL A 177 15.99 -7.69 -2.34
C VAL A 177 16.35 -6.25 -2.67
N ILE A 178 16.42 -5.95 -3.97
CA ILE A 178 16.58 -4.57 -4.45
C ILE A 178 15.21 -4.09 -4.91
N GLY A 179 14.77 -2.94 -4.39
CA GLY A 179 13.47 -2.40 -4.74
C GLY A 179 13.13 -1.10 -4.02
N ASP A 180 11.89 -0.68 -4.15
CA ASP A 180 11.33 0.42 -3.38
C ASP A 180 10.61 -0.12 -2.14
N ILE A 181 11.13 0.22 -0.96
CA ILE A 181 10.60 -0.26 0.32
C ILE A 181 9.15 0.16 0.55
N ASN A 182 8.76 1.36 0.10
CA ASN A 182 7.41 1.86 0.26
C ASN A 182 6.43 1.08 -0.60
N GLN A 183 6.78 0.85 -1.87
CA GLN A 183 5.96 0.04 -2.77
C GLN A 183 5.82 -1.40 -2.29
N LEU A 184 6.90 -2.03 -1.79
CA LEU A 184 6.83 -3.41 -1.27
C LEU A 184 6.00 -3.49 0.02
N ARG A 185 6.06 -2.49 0.89
CA ARG A 185 5.17 -2.40 2.06
C ARG A 185 3.72 -2.26 1.64
N PHE A 186 3.45 -1.39 0.67
CA PHE A 186 2.11 -1.19 0.13
C PHE A 186 1.56 -2.45 -0.55
N LEU A 187 2.40 -3.23 -1.24
CA LEU A 187 2.02 -4.55 -1.75
C LEU A 187 1.55 -5.48 -0.62
N LEU A 188 2.32 -5.56 0.47
CA LEU A 188 1.95 -6.38 1.62
C LEU A 188 0.66 -5.91 2.29
N GLU A 189 0.44 -4.60 2.40
CA GLU A 189 -0.81 -4.04 2.92
C GLU A 189 -2.01 -4.46 2.08
N ASN A 190 -1.94 -4.30 0.75
CA ASN A 190 -3.02 -4.69 -0.16
C ASN A 190 -3.33 -6.20 -0.08
N LEU A 191 -2.32 -7.06 0.02
CA LEU A 191 -2.53 -8.51 0.17
C LEU A 191 -3.16 -8.86 1.52
N ILE A 192 -2.75 -8.20 2.59
CA ILE A 192 -3.30 -8.41 3.94
C ILE A 192 -4.73 -7.88 4.03
N ASP A 193 -5.01 -6.68 3.51
CA ASP A 193 -6.34 -6.08 3.55
C ASP A 193 -7.35 -6.89 2.76
N GLU A 194 -7.00 -7.31 1.54
CA GLU A 194 -7.83 -8.21 0.73
C GLU A 194 -8.09 -9.55 1.44
N ALA A 195 -7.06 -10.08 2.11
CA ALA A 195 -7.21 -11.29 2.87
C ALA A 195 -8.09 -11.10 4.12
N LEU A 196 -8.04 -9.96 4.79
CA LEU A 196 -8.88 -9.64 5.96
C LEU A 196 -10.30 -9.20 5.59
N ASP A 197 -10.56 -8.93 4.31
CA ASP A 197 -11.89 -8.59 3.81
C ASP A 197 -12.72 -9.88 3.66
N GLY A 198 -13.40 -10.24 4.73
CA GLY A 198 -14.24 -11.45 4.81
C GLY A 198 -14.24 -12.02 6.23
N SER A 199 -15.38 -12.58 6.64
CA SER A 199 -15.64 -13.02 8.01
C SER A 199 -15.19 -14.46 8.33
N LYS A 200 -14.38 -15.10 7.49
CA LYS A 200 -13.95 -16.48 7.69
C LYS A 200 -12.67 -16.56 8.52
N ASN A 201 -12.66 -17.50 9.48
CA ASN A 201 -11.45 -17.85 10.22
C ASN A 201 -10.49 -18.63 9.31
N GLY A 202 -9.18 -18.55 9.58
CA GLY A 202 -8.19 -19.28 8.82
C GLY A 202 -6.78 -18.72 8.99
N ILE A 203 -5.88 -19.20 8.15
CA ILE A 203 -4.46 -18.88 8.26
C ILE A 203 -4.02 -18.13 7.00
N LEU A 204 -3.38 -16.99 7.22
CA LEU A 204 -2.57 -16.32 6.21
C LEU A 204 -1.11 -16.71 6.42
N LYS A 205 -0.49 -17.24 5.39
CA LYS A 205 0.90 -17.64 5.45
C LYS A 205 1.73 -16.84 4.47
N LEU A 206 2.71 -16.10 4.99
CA LEU A 206 3.72 -15.41 4.19
C LEU A 206 5.06 -16.12 4.39
N ARG A 207 5.59 -16.62 3.31
CA ARG A 207 6.88 -17.33 3.26
C ARG A 207 7.79 -16.68 2.24
N ALA A 208 9.09 -16.60 2.52
CA ALA A 208 10.10 -16.25 1.56
C ALA A 208 11.11 -17.39 1.38
N ARG A 209 11.56 -17.57 0.16
CA ARG A 209 12.62 -18.53 -0.21
C ARG A 209 13.59 -17.88 -1.18
N GLU A 210 14.86 -18.10 -0.97
CA GLU A 210 15.89 -17.73 -1.93
C GLU A 210 15.93 -18.76 -3.06
N GLU A 211 15.89 -18.27 -4.30
CA GLU A 211 15.98 -19.08 -5.51
C GLU A 211 17.00 -18.42 -6.45
N ASP A 212 18.21 -18.98 -6.52
CA ASP A 212 19.33 -18.51 -7.35
C ASP A 212 19.53 -16.97 -7.30
N GLU A 213 18.93 -16.25 -8.24
CA GLU A 213 19.04 -14.80 -8.39
C GLU A 213 17.84 -14.02 -7.83
N TYR A 214 16.81 -14.71 -7.29
CA TYR A 214 15.55 -14.11 -6.85
C TYR A 214 15.19 -14.56 -5.43
N VAL A 215 14.34 -13.75 -4.81
CA VAL A 215 13.61 -14.17 -3.60
C VAL A 215 12.16 -14.38 -4.00
N ARG A 216 11.66 -15.59 -3.80
CA ARG A 216 10.26 -15.93 -4.01
C ARG A 216 9.48 -15.70 -2.74
N PHE A 217 8.48 -14.82 -2.81
CA PHE A 217 7.49 -14.61 -1.77
C PHE A 217 6.23 -15.42 -2.09
N LEU A 218 5.78 -16.23 -1.13
CA LEU A 218 4.54 -17.00 -1.23
C LEU A 218 3.56 -16.47 -0.19
N PHE A 219 2.45 -15.92 -0.66
CA PHE A 219 1.35 -15.48 0.16
C PHE A 219 0.19 -16.47 -0.01
N THR A 220 -0.15 -17.22 1.04
CA THR A 220 -1.16 -18.27 1.00
C THR A 220 -2.33 -17.88 1.92
N ASP A 221 -3.54 -17.89 1.38
CA ASP A 221 -4.78 -17.74 2.13
C ASP A 221 -5.56 -19.08 2.09
N THR A 222 -5.68 -19.72 3.25
CA THR A 222 -6.34 -21.04 3.35
C THR A 222 -7.87 -20.97 3.38
N ARG A 223 -8.46 -19.78 3.35
CA ARG A 223 -9.90 -19.57 3.55
C ARG A 223 -10.72 -19.45 2.29
N ARG A 224 -10.07 -19.18 1.17
CA ARG A 224 -10.72 -18.89 -0.11
C ARG A 224 -10.29 -19.90 -1.14
N GLU A 225 -11.24 -20.72 -1.56
CA GLU A 225 -11.10 -21.51 -2.77
C GLU A 225 -11.54 -20.66 -3.96
N LYS A 226 -10.63 -20.45 -4.90
CA LYS A 226 -10.90 -19.79 -6.18
C LYS A 226 -10.70 -20.78 -7.30
N SER A 227 -11.54 -20.72 -8.32
CA SER A 227 -11.37 -21.52 -9.52
C SER A 227 -10.11 -21.10 -10.28
N VAL A 228 -9.59 -21.97 -11.14
CA VAL A 228 -8.41 -21.68 -11.96
C VAL A 228 -8.67 -20.47 -12.86
N GLU A 229 -9.89 -20.32 -13.38
CA GLU A 229 -10.32 -19.18 -14.18
C GLU A 229 -10.28 -17.88 -13.39
N GLU A 230 -10.79 -17.88 -12.15
CA GLU A 230 -10.74 -16.72 -11.26
C GLU A 230 -9.29 -16.33 -10.89
N LEU A 231 -8.42 -17.31 -10.65
CA LEU A 231 -7.02 -17.08 -10.37
C LEU A 231 -6.28 -16.48 -11.57
N ASN A 232 -6.55 -16.99 -12.78
CA ASN A 232 -5.96 -16.46 -14.01
C ASN A 232 -6.39 -15.01 -14.29
N GLN A 233 -7.59 -14.61 -13.85
CA GLN A 233 -8.13 -13.26 -14.03
C GLN A 233 -7.83 -12.32 -12.87
N LEU A 234 -7.21 -12.81 -11.79
CA LEU A 234 -7.04 -12.06 -10.55
C LEU A 234 -6.29 -10.73 -10.75
N PHE A 235 -5.28 -10.73 -11.60
CA PHE A 235 -4.42 -9.59 -11.90
C PHE A 235 -4.82 -8.83 -13.17
N TYR A 236 -6.06 -9.00 -13.64
CA TYR A 236 -6.61 -8.24 -14.77
C TYR A 236 -7.73 -7.32 -14.29
N PRO A 237 -7.89 -6.13 -14.92
CA PRO A 237 -8.96 -5.21 -14.58
C PRO A 237 -10.33 -5.88 -14.73
N ASN A 238 -11.10 -5.90 -13.65
CA ASN A 238 -12.48 -6.35 -13.66
C ASN A 238 -13.36 -5.22 -13.14
N LEU A 239 -13.91 -4.45 -14.07
CA LEU A 239 -14.70 -3.25 -13.77
C LEU A 239 -15.97 -3.56 -12.96
N ALA A 240 -16.51 -4.78 -13.05
CA ALA A 240 -17.65 -5.21 -12.25
C ALA A 240 -17.33 -5.33 -10.75
N ARG A 241 -16.06 -5.52 -10.39
CA ARG A 241 -15.59 -5.58 -8.99
C ARG A 241 -15.12 -4.22 -8.46
N MET A 242 -14.89 -3.25 -9.35
CA MET A 242 -14.40 -1.94 -8.98
C MET A 242 -15.53 -1.05 -8.51
N THR A 243 -15.41 -0.51 -7.32
CA THR A 243 -16.38 0.43 -6.75
C THR A 243 -15.66 1.66 -6.22
N ALA A 244 -16.28 2.83 -6.36
CA ALA A 244 -15.79 4.04 -5.73
C ALA A 244 -16.29 4.08 -4.27
N GLY A 245 -15.37 4.18 -3.32
CA GLY A 245 -15.69 4.42 -1.92
C GLY A 245 -16.12 5.87 -1.65
N GLU A 246 -16.65 6.14 -0.44
CA GLU A 246 -17.16 7.46 -0.03
C GLU A 246 -16.12 8.59 -0.12
N LYS A 247 -14.84 8.27 -0.01
CA LYS A 247 -13.71 9.22 -0.11
C LYS A 247 -13.02 9.24 -1.48
N GLY A 248 -13.65 8.68 -2.51
CA GLY A 248 -13.05 8.55 -3.84
C GLY A 248 -11.96 7.46 -3.93
N GLU A 249 -11.85 6.60 -2.93
CA GLU A 249 -10.98 5.42 -2.97
C GLU A 249 -11.57 4.38 -3.93
N LEU A 250 -10.72 3.80 -4.77
CA LEU A 250 -11.12 2.72 -5.66
C LEU A 250 -10.91 1.38 -4.93
N ARG A 251 -11.99 0.64 -4.73
CA ARG A 251 -11.96 -0.72 -4.18
C ARG A 251 -12.00 -1.75 -5.30
N GLY A 252 -11.45 -2.94 -5.05
CA GLY A 252 -11.35 -4.01 -6.04
C GLY A 252 -10.14 -3.88 -6.96
N THR A 253 -9.19 -3.00 -6.60
CA THR A 253 -7.94 -2.77 -7.33
C THR A 253 -6.71 -3.37 -6.66
N GLU A 254 -6.86 -4.01 -5.51
CA GLU A 254 -5.78 -4.46 -4.63
C GLU A 254 -4.77 -5.35 -5.37
N TYR A 255 -5.25 -6.33 -6.14
CA TYR A 255 -4.38 -7.20 -6.94
C TYR A 255 -3.76 -6.49 -8.15
N LEU A 256 -4.45 -5.50 -8.72
CA LEU A 256 -3.89 -4.67 -9.79
C LEU A 256 -2.75 -3.79 -9.27
N ILE A 257 -2.91 -3.24 -8.07
CA ILE A 257 -1.87 -2.51 -7.35
C ILE A 257 -0.65 -3.43 -7.14
N CYS A 258 -0.86 -4.65 -6.64
CA CYS A 258 0.21 -5.62 -6.47
C CYS A 258 0.93 -5.93 -7.78
N LYS A 259 0.19 -6.12 -8.88
CA LYS A 259 0.77 -6.36 -10.22
C LYS A 259 1.59 -5.16 -10.70
N GLN A 260 1.08 -3.93 -10.51
CA GLN A 260 1.80 -2.72 -10.91
C GLN A 260 3.10 -2.56 -10.12
N ILE A 261 3.07 -2.76 -8.81
CA ILE A 261 4.28 -2.72 -7.97
C ILE A 261 5.35 -3.69 -8.47
N ILE A 262 4.98 -4.93 -8.77
CA ILE A 262 5.93 -5.93 -9.28
C ILE A 262 6.44 -5.54 -10.67
N ARG A 263 5.62 -4.93 -11.51
CA ARG A 263 6.02 -4.41 -12.82
C ARG A 263 7.02 -3.26 -12.70
N ASP A 264 6.81 -2.34 -11.77
CA ASP A 264 7.75 -1.26 -11.48
C ASP A 264 9.10 -1.83 -10.99
N HIS A 265 9.07 -2.87 -10.16
CA HIS A 265 10.29 -3.55 -9.73
C HIS A 265 10.99 -4.27 -10.88
N ASP A 266 10.26 -4.90 -11.80
CA ASP A 266 10.82 -5.49 -13.00
C ASP A 266 11.53 -4.46 -13.90
N GLU A 267 10.96 -3.26 -13.96
CA GLU A 267 11.47 -2.18 -14.82
C GLU A 267 12.64 -1.42 -14.19
N PHE A 268 12.53 -1.05 -12.91
CA PHE A 268 13.40 -0.07 -12.27
C PHE A 268 14.38 -0.65 -11.23
N ALA A 269 14.20 -1.87 -10.73
CA ALA A 269 15.13 -2.46 -9.75
C ALA A 269 16.49 -2.87 -10.33
N GLY A 270 16.62 -2.89 -11.65
CA GLY A 270 17.90 -3.14 -12.34
C GLY A 270 18.10 -4.58 -12.81
N ARG A 271 17.14 -5.47 -12.57
CA ARG A 271 17.09 -6.84 -13.13
C ARG A 271 15.68 -7.13 -13.62
N ARG A 272 15.58 -7.75 -14.79
CA ARG A 272 14.31 -8.21 -15.37
C ARG A 272 13.98 -9.62 -14.87
N GLY A 273 12.68 -9.94 -14.81
CA GLY A 273 12.15 -11.27 -14.46
C GLY A 273 11.27 -11.26 -13.20
N CYS A 274 11.04 -10.10 -12.58
CA CYS A 274 10.06 -10.00 -11.51
C CYS A 274 8.65 -10.25 -12.03
N ARG A 275 7.90 -11.13 -11.37
CA ARG A 275 6.53 -11.49 -11.77
C ARG A 275 5.69 -11.87 -10.57
N ILE A 276 4.39 -11.69 -10.70
CA ILE A 276 3.39 -12.12 -9.72
C ILE A 276 2.40 -13.05 -10.40
N ASN A 277 2.12 -14.18 -9.78
CA ASN A 277 1.17 -15.19 -10.26
C ASN A 277 0.25 -15.60 -9.10
N ALA A 278 -0.93 -16.11 -9.43
CA ALA A 278 -1.81 -16.77 -8.47
C ALA A 278 -1.99 -18.23 -8.92
N GLU A 279 -1.86 -19.14 -7.97
CA GLU A 279 -1.95 -20.58 -8.20
C GLU A 279 -2.87 -21.21 -7.14
N PRO A 280 -3.58 -22.30 -7.43
CA PRO A 280 -4.30 -23.04 -6.42
C PRO A 280 -3.34 -23.51 -5.33
N ALA A 281 -3.68 -23.30 -4.04
CA ALA A 281 -2.89 -23.86 -2.96
C ALA A 281 -2.97 -25.39 -3.06
N VAL A 282 -1.86 -26.03 -3.38
CA VAL A 282 -1.74 -27.49 -3.29
C VAL A 282 -1.86 -27.82 -1.81
N GLY A 283 -2.85 -28.62 -1.46
CA GLY A 283 -3.26 -28.92 -0.11
C GLY A 283 -2.07 -29.24 0.80
N GLY A 284 -1.95 -28.46 1.88
CA GLY A 284 -1.05 -28.70 2.99
C GLY A 284 -1.77 -29.43 4.08
#